data_a61155f293a40f0d32b0bf2d939c80cc
#
_entry.id   a61155f293a40f0d32b0bf2d939c80cc
#
_cell.length_a   1.000
_cell.length_b   1.000
_cell.length_c   1.000
_cell.angle_alpha   90.00
_cell.angle_beta   90.00
_cell.angle_gamma   90.00
#
_symmetry.space_group_name_H-M   'P 1'
#
loop_
_entity.id
_entity.type
_entity.pdbx_description
1 polymer ?
#
loop_
_entity_poly.entity_id
_entity_poly.type
_entity_poly.pdbx_seq_one_letter_code
_entity_poly.pdbx_strand_id
1 'polypeptide(L)'
;MFRSFVLMFCLAAAAGAQADSGWINLFDGRSMNGWKAAENQSTWKVVDGLLTADGPRSHLFYTGPVRNADFRNFEIAVEAKASRGANSGVYFHTKYQEKGWPEKGFEVQICNTCTGEGSYIERKKTGSLYAVRNIYKQLVPDDEWFRMNIVVQGKRVQVRVNGTLLVDYIEPEHPAMEGEYAGRVLDHGTFALQGHDAGAKTYFRSVRVRPLPDAAPQVTLPVLDETDRQILNLEAANYPLVDFHVHLKGGWTIEQALEKSRHDGIQYGIAINGGKGFPVTNDEQLLAALAPLKGQPVFLALQGEGREWPGTFSRRVMEQFDYIFTDAMTFTTDDGRRMRLWIPEEVGEIKDHEAFMETIVDRIVKVINNEPIDIYVNATFLPDVMMPEYDKLWTPQRMQRVIDAARANGVAIEINNRYKIPSLAFVKLAKQAGIKFTCGTNNAGLDMGRDEYCIGMIQAAGLRWQDMWLPRPDGQKAVQRKSR
;
A
#
# COMPACT_ATOMS: atom_id res chain seq x y z
N MET A 1 7.37 -63.63 45.11
CA MET A 1 6.28 -63.10 44.26
C MET A 1 5.81 -61.79 44.86
N PHE A 2 6.35 -60.65 44.34
CA PHE A 2 5.86 -59.32 44.71
C PHE A 2 5.43 -58.66 43.46
N ARG A 3 4.14 -58.34 43.30
CA ARG A 3 3.58 -57.57 42.21
C ARG A 3 3.57 -56.10 42.63
N SER A 4 4.38 -55.29 41.97
CA SER A 4 4.34 -53.83 42.08
C SER A 4 3.24 -53.27 41.17
N PHE A 5 2.28 -52.58 41.80
CA PHE A 5 1.28 -51.76 41.11
C PHE A 5 1.88 -50.40 40.85
N VAL A 6 2.02 -50.01 39.54
CA VAL A 6 2.35 -48.67 39.15
C VAL A 6 1.05 -47.88 38.95
N LEU A 7 0.83 -46.91 39.82
CA LEU A 7 -0.28 -45.96 39.73
C LEU A 7 0.12 -44.85 38.75
N MET A 8 -0.52 -44.81 37.59
CA MET A 8 -0.33 -43.78 36.58
C MET A 8 -1.25 -42.60 36.92
N PHE A 9 -0.68 -41.51 37.45
CA PHE A 9 -1.38 -40.25 37.64
C PHE A 9 -1.50 -39.52 36.30
N CYS A 10 -2.70 -39.48 35.69
CA CYS A 10 -3.03 -38.55 34.61
C CYS A 10 -3.21 -37.14 35.18
N LEU A 11 -2.20 -36.29 35.03
CA LEU A 11 -2.40 -34.85 35.19
C LEU A 11 -3.20 -34.34 33.99
N ALA A 12 -4.48 -34.08 34.19
CA ALA A 12 -5.27 -33.26 33.27
C ALA A 12 -4.80 -31.80 33.41
N ALA A 13 -4.05 -31.33 32.43
CA ALA A 13 -3.76 -29.91 32.28
C ALA A 13 -5.07 -29.19 31.97
N ALA A 14 -5.68 -28.56 32.97
CA ALA A 14 -6.72 -27.56 32.77
C ALA A 14 -6.06 -26.37 32.07
N ALA A 15 -6.26 -26.25 30.77
CA ALA A 15 -6.02 -25.01 30.04
C ALA A 15 -6.99 -23.98 30.63
N GLY A 16 -6.53 -23.19 31.59
CA GLY A 16 -7.26 -22.07 32.13
C GLY A 16 -7.49 -21.09 30.98
N ALA A 17 -8.75 -20.97 30.56
CA ALA A 17 -9.21 -19.83 29.75
C ALA A 17 -8.88 -18.58 30.58
N GLN A 18 -7.84 -17.87 30.17
CA GLN A 18 -7.50 -16.56 30.74
C GLN A 18 -8.73 -15.70 30.54
N ALA A 19 -9.42 -15.33 31.61
CA ALA A 19 -10.63 -14.53 31.55
C ALA A 19 -10.37 -13.32 30.70
N ASP A 20 -11.23 -13.08 29.71
CA ASP A 20 -11.20 -11.97 28.71
C ASP A 20 -11.52 -10.66 29.46
N SER A 21 -10.69 -10.32 30.44
CA SER A 21 -10.93 -9.28 31.43
C SER A 21 -10.93 -7.90 30.76
N GLY A 22 -12.08 -7.26 30.78
CA GLY A 22 -12.27 -5.88 30.35
C GLY A 22 -12.92 -5.70 28.97
N TRP A 23 -13.17 -6.77 28.22
CA TRP A 23 -13.91 -6.69 26.96
C TRP A 23 -15.42 -6.68 27.18
N ILE A 24 -16.11 -5.79 26.52
CA ILE A 24 -17.56 -5.61 26.58
C ILE A 24 -18.11 -5.79 25.16
N ASN A 25 -19.12 -6.66 25.01
CA ASN A 25 -19.80 -6.83 23.73
C ASN A 25 -20.71 -5.62 23.46
N LEU A 26 -20.54 -4.98 22.31
CA LEU A 26 -21.43 -3.94 21.81
C LEU A 26 -22.54 -4.51 20.89
N PHE A 27 -22.34 -5.71 20.35
CA PHE A 27 -23.33 -6.48 19.58
C PHE A 27 -23.62 -7.80 20.28
N ASP A 28 -24.89 -8.08 20.52
CA ASP A 28 -25.36 -9.25 21.29
C ASP A 28 -25.54 -10.52 20.43
N GLY A 29 -25.29 -10.44 19.11
CA GLY A 29 -25.53 -11.53 18.17
C GLY A 29 -27.01 -11.82 17.87
N ARG A 30 -27.96 -11.00 18.36
CA ARG A 30 -29.40 -11.26 18.26
C ARG A 30 -30.22 -10.06 17.80
N SER A 31 -29.81 -8.86 18.17
CA SER A 31 -30.57 -7.64 17.95
C SER A 31 -29.67 -6.44 17.63
N MET A 32 -30.27 -5.36 17.17
CA MET A 32 -29.62 -4.06 17.04
C MET A 32 -29.80 -3.18 18.29
N ASN A 33 -30.11 -3.76 19.44
CA ASN A 33 -30.24 -3.01 20.69
C ASN A 33 -28.94 -2.28 20.99
N GLY A 34 -29.03 -0.97 21.31
CA GLY A 34 -27.88 -0.12 21.51
C GLY A 34 -27.25 0.42 20.22
N TRP A 35 -27.90 0.18 19.07
CA TRP A 35 -27.48 0.70 17.78
C TRP A 35 -28.61 1.47 17.10
N LYS A 36 -28.27 2.56 16.40
CA LYS A 36 -29.19 3.41 15.68
C LYS A 36 -28.71 3.67 14.27
N ALA A 37 -29.47 3.21 13.29
CA ALA A 37 -29.19 3.45 11.89
C ALA A 37 -29.57 4.88 11.48
N ALA A 38 -28.73 5.48 10.62
CA ALA A 38 -29.00 6.74 9.94
C ALA A 38 -29.42 6.47 8.49
N GLU A 39 -30.12 7.41 7.86
CA GLU A 39 -30.62 7.35 6.48
C GLU A 39 -31.45 6.09 6.21
N ASN A 40 -30.87 5.10 5.54
CA ASN A 40 -31.53 3.89 5.07
C ASN A 40 -31.50 2.80 6.14
N GLN A 41 -32.45 2.79 7.04
CA GLN A 41 -32.51 1.81 8.15
C GLN A 41 -32.58 0.36 7.66
N SER A 42 -33.26 0.12 6.52
CA SER A 42 -33.40 -1.21 5.93
C SER A 42 -32.10 -1.86 5.44
N THR A 43 -31.01 -1.08 5.35
CA THR A 43 -29.66 -1.57 5.05
C THR A 43 -29.16 -2.54 6.13
N TRP A 44 -29.63 -2.37 7.38
CA TRP A 44 -29.15 -3.13 8.52
C TRP A 44 -30.14 -4.20 8.95
N LYS A 45 -29.65 -5.42 9.14
CA LYS A 45 -30.42 -6.57 9.57
C LYS A 45 -29.56 -7.46 10.47
N VAL A 46 -30.20 -8.19 11.38
CA VAL A 46 -29.54 -9.31 12.07
C VAL A 46 -30.12 -10.59 11.47
N VAL A 47 -29.27 -11.39 10.85
CA VAL A 47 -29.59 -12.65 10.20
C VAL A 47 -28.59 -13.71 10.65
N ASP A 48 -29.08 -14.83 11.17
CA ASP A 48 -28.25 -15.95 11.62
C ASP A 48 -27.15 -15.55 12.63
N GLY A 49 -27.46 -14.63 13.53
CA GLY A 49 -26.52 -14.13 14.51
C GLY A 49 -25.49 -13.11 13.97
N LEU A 50 -25.64 -12.70 12.73
CA LEU A 50 -24.76 -11.73 12.07
C LEU A 50 -25.45 -10.40 11.89
N LEU A 51 -24.81 -9.32 12.29
CA LEU A 51 -25.20 -7.98 11.89
C LEU A 51 -24.73 -7.77 10.45
N THR A 52 -25.66 -7.50 9.55
CA THR A 52 -25.43 -7.45 8.11
C THR A 52 -25.77 -6.07 7.57
N ALA A 53 -24.84 -5.48 6.82
CA ALA A 53 -25.06 -4.33 5.94
C ALA A 53 -25.36 -4.87 4.53
N ASP A 54 -26.56 -4.62 4.01
CA ASP A 54 -27.06 -5.08 2.70
C ASP A 54 -28.08 -4.08 2.16
N GLY A 55 -27.61 -3.01 1.54
CA GLY A 55 -28.47 -1.95 1.02
C GLY A 55 -27.73 -0.66 0.71
N PRO A 56 -28.44 0.43 0.40
CA PRO A 56 -27.84 1.72 0.11
C PRO A 56 -27.15 2.32 1.33
N ARG A 57 -26.39 3.40 1.11
CA ARG A 57 -25.62 4.09 2.15
C ARG A 57 -26.40 4.27 3.45
N SER A 58 -25.82 3.80 4.54
CA SER A 58 -26.33 3.97 5.91
C SER A 58 -25.21 3.77 6.91
N HIS A 59 -25.21 4.53 8.00
CA HIS A 59 -24.28 4.35 9.10
C HIS A 59 -25.04 3.87 10.34
N LEU A 60 -24.56 2.82 10.98
CA LEU A 60 -25.12 2.24 12.18
C LEU A 60 -24.31 2.71 13.38
N PHE A 61 -24.81 3.70 14.12
CA PHE A 61 -24.13 4.32 15.25
C PHE A 61 -24.42 3.56 16.54
N TYR A 62 -23.39 3.34 17.35
CA TYR A 62 -23.58 2.84 18.70
C TYR A 62 -24.14 3.94 19.60
N THR A 63 -25.27 3.68 20.21
CA THR A 63 -26.01 4.58 21.12
C THR A 63 -26.34 3.89 22.45
N GLY A 64 -25.71 2.75 22.71
CA GLY A 64 -25.97 1.92 23.87
C GLY A 64 -25.36 2.47 25.18
N PRO A 65 -25.58 1.77 26.31
CA PRO A 65 -25.25 2.28 27.63
C PRO A 65 -23.77 2.23 28.00
N VAL A 66 -22.95 1.47 27.26
CA VAL A 66 -21.52 1.35 27.60
C VAL A 66 -20.84 2.71 27.45
N ARG A 67 -20.31 3.24 28.56
CA ARG A 67 -19.71 4.58 28.63
C ARG A 67 -20.61 5.69 28.11
N ASN A 68 -21.93 5.51 28.14
CA ASN A 68 -22.92 6.43 27.52
C ASN A 68 -22.63 6.69 26.04
N ALA A 69 -22.12 5.70 25.32
CA ALA A 69 -21.66 5.78 23.92
C ALA A 69 -20.59 6.88 23.68
N ASP A 70 -19.75 7.14 24.68
CA ASP A 70 -18.69 8.16 24.63
C ASP A 70 -17.36 7.57 25.07
N PHE A 71 -16.45 7.38 24.11
CA PHE A 71 -15.18 6.71 24.29
C PHE A 71 -14.04 7.67 23.90
N ARG A 72 -13.04 7.81 24.79
CA ARG A 72 -11.82 8.57 24.53
C ARG A 72 -10.66 7.63 24.21
N ASN A 73 -10.28 6.81 25.17
CA ASN A 73 -9.25 5.79 25.02
C ASN A 73 -9.90 4.42 25.03
N PHE A 74 -9.58 3.60 24.06
CA PHE A 74 -10.20 2.29 23.92
C PHE A 74 -9.38 1.36 23.03
N GLU A 75 -9.69 0.08 23.11
CA GLU A 75 -9.44 -0.89 22.06
C GLU A 75 -10.79 -1.43 21.58
N ILE A 76 -11.06 -1.37 20.29
CA ILE A 76 -12.22 -2.01 19.68
C ILE A 76 -11.75 -3.16 18.78
N ALA A 77 -12.41 -4.30 18.91
CA ALA A 77 -12.20 -5.49 18.10
C ALA A 77 -13.47 -5.79 17.31
N VAL A 78 -13.34 -5.83 16.00
CA VAL A 78 -14.43 -6.11 15.07
C VAL A 78 -14.07 -7.37 14.28
N GLU A 79 -14.94 -8.37 14.26
CA GLU A 79 -14.83 -9.52 13.38
C GLU A 79 -15.81 -9.36 12.23
N ALA A 80 -15.26 -9.13 11.03
CA ALA A 80 -16.02 -8.81 9.84
C ALA A 80 -15.69 -9.76 8.69
N LYS A 81 -16.64 -9.83 7.72
CA LYS A 81 -16.49 -10.49 6.43
C LYS A 81 -17.13 -9.62 5.37
N ALA A 82 -16.39 -9.30 4.32
CA ALA A 82 -16.84 -8.47 3.21
C ALA A 82 -16.97 -9.34 1.95
N SER A 83 -18.11 -9.30 1.30
CA SER A 83 -18.28 -9.96 0.01
C SER A 83 -17.50 -9.22 -1.08
N ARG A 84 -17.34 -9.86 -2.23
CA ARG A 84 -16.62 -9.25 -3.37
C ARG A 84 -17.21 -7.87 -3.70
N GLY A 85 -16.35 -6.89 -3.79
CA GLY A 85 -16.69 -5.51 -4.11
C GLY A 85 -17.36 -4.72 -2.97
N ALA A 86 -17.53 -5.32 -1.78
CA ALA A 86 -18.10 -4.61 -0.64
C ALA A 86 -17.20 -3.49 -0.16
N ASN A 87 -17.81 -2.33 0.07
CA ASN A 87 -17.23 -1.16 0.70
C ASN A 87 -17.94 -0.91 2.04
N SER A 88 -17.15 -0.74 3.10
CA SER A 88 -17.64 -0.56 4.46
C SER A 88 -16.56 0.08 5.32
N GLY A 89 -16.83 0.34 6.59
CA GLY A 89 -15.88 0.94 7.50
C GLY A 89 -16.30 0.85 8.97
N VAL A 90 -15.33 1.06 9.84
CA VAL A 90 -15.54 1.21 11.28
C VAL A 90 -15.12 2.61 11.68
N TYR A 91 -16.09 3.42 12.11
CA TYR A 91 -15.85 4.78 12.61
C TYR A 91 -15.64 4.80 14.11
N PHE A 92 -14.80 5.72 14.57
CA PHE A 92 -14.58 5.99 15.99
C PHE A 92 -14.43 7.49 16.24
N HIS A 93 -14.64 7.93 17.50
CA HIS A 93 -14.73 9.33 17.90
C HIS A 93 -15.78 10.14 17.12
N THR A 94 -16.77 9.44 16.56
CA THR A 94 -17.86 10.04 15.82
C THR A 94 -19.04 10.39 16.73
N LYS A 95 -20.09 10.94 16.17
CA LYS A 95 -21.37 11.19 16.83
C LYS A 95 -22.50 10.88 15.88
N TYR A 96 -23.69 10.53 16.43
CA TYR A 96 -24.86 10.31 15.61
C TYR A 96 -25.18 11.53 14.75
N GLN A 97 -25.43 11.29 13.46
CA GLN A 97 -26.00 12.24 12.51
C GLN A 97 -27.03 11.51 11.64
N GLU A 98 -28.10 12.21 11.22
CA GLU A 98 -29.24 11.58 10.56
C GLU A 98 -28.96 11.16 9.12
N LYS A 99 -28.00 11.81 8.45
CA LYS A 99 -27.67 11.58 7.03
C LYS A 99 -26.27 12.06 6.72
N GLY A 100 -25.75 11.60 5.57
CA GLY A 100 -24.43 11.97 5.05
C GLY A 100 -23.33 11.11 5.64
N TRP A 101 -22.12 11.37 5.20
CA TRP A 101 -20.92 10.77 5.75
C TRP A 101 -20.63 11.33 7.13
N PRO A 102 -20.16 10.53 8.11
CA PRO A 102 -19.78 11.06 9.42
C PRO A 102 -18.72 12.17 9.32
N GLU A 103 -19.09 13.36 9.76
CA GLU A 103 -18.22 14.56 9.68
C GLU A 103 -17.17 14.60 10.78
N LYS A 104 -17.39 13.88 11.90
CA LYS A 104 -16.51 13.85 13.07
C LYS A 104 -15.89 12.47 13.24
N GLY A 105 -14.61 12.46 13.64
CA GLY A 105 -13.85 11.25 13.97
C GLY A 105 -13.20 10.62 12.76
N PHE A 106 -12.75 9.39 12.91
CA PHE A 106 -11.99 8.67 11.90
C PHE A 106 -12.74 7.44 11.41
N GLU A 107 -12.40 7.02 10.22
CA GLU A 107 -12.83 5.77 9.62
C GLU A 107 -11.64 4.83 9.44
N VAL A 108 -11.83 3.56 9.81
CA VAL A 108 -10.95 2.47 9.37
C VAL A 108 -11.68 1.67 8.31
N GLN A 109 -11.13 1.68 7.12
CA GLN A 109 -11.71 1.14 5.90
C GLN A 109 -11.89 -0.37 5.93
N ILE A 110 -12.97 -0.86 5.33
CA ILE A 110 -13.20 -2.26 4.95
C ILE A 110 -13.48 -2.29 3.44
N CYS A 111 -12.47 -2.61 2.67
CA CYS A 111 -12.52 -2.73 1.21
C CYS A 111 -11.46 -3.73 0.76
N ASN A 112 -11.85 -4.98 0.50
CA ASN A 112 -10.91 -5.98 0.00
C ASN A 112 -10.68 -5.79 -1.50
N THR A 113 -11.73 -5.95 -2.30
CA THR A 113 -11.69 -5.78 -3.77
C THR A 113 -12.59 -4.66 -4.29
N CYS A 114 -13.17 -3.84 -3.41
CA CYS A 114 -13.99 -2.72 -3.86
C CYS A 114 -13.19 -1.77 -4.77
N THR A 115 -13.84 -1.21 -5.76
CA THR A 115 -13.23 -0.30 -6.74
C THR A 115 -13.96 1.04 -6.86
N GLY A 116 -15.08 1.20 -6.14
CA GLY A 116 -15.99 2.35 -6.27
C GLY A 116 -16.94 2.23 -7.46
N GLU A 117 -17.75 3.26 -7.67
CA GLU A 117 -18.76 3.30 -8.73
C GLU A 117 -18.67 4.62 -9.52
N GLY A 118 -18.96 4.54 -10.82
CA GLY A 118 -19.00 5.69 -11.71
C GLY A 118 -17.66 6.42 -11.81
N SER A 119 -17.62 7.69 -11.45
CA SER A 119 -16.42 8.52 -11.45
C SER A 119 -15.59 8.39 -10.16
N TYR A 120 -16.14 7.79 -9.12
CA TYR A 120 -15.47 7.51 -7.87
C TYR A 120 -14.72 6.17 -7.95
N ILE A 121 -13.44 6.18 -7.72
CA ILE A 121 -12.61 4.97 -7.64
C ILE A 121 -12.03 4.86 -6.23
N GLU A 122 -12.37 3.77 -5.52
CA GLU A 122 -11.80 3.48 -4.23
C GLU A 122 -10.49 2.70 -4.38
N ARG A 123 -9.43 3.23 -3.82
CA ARG A 123 -8.08 2.65 -3.85
C ARG A 123 -7.62 2.17 -2.47
N LYS A 124 -8.23 2.73 -1.42
CA LYS A 124 -7.87 2.45 -0.02
C LYS A 124 -8.45 1.12 0.39
N LYS A 125 -7.60 0.23 0.88
CA LYS A 125 -7.94 -1.15 1.24
C LYS A 125 -8.21 -1.31 2.72
N THR A 126 -8.73 -2.47 3.11
CA THR A 126 -9.04 -2.84 4.49
C THR A 126 -7.86 -2.56 5.42
N GLY A 127 -8.14 -1.82 6.49
CA GLY A 127 -7.16 -1.40 7.48
C GLY A 127 -6.58 0.00 7.27
N SER A 128 -6.93 0.71 6.19
CA SER A 128 -6.59 2.14 6.04
C SER A 128 -7.23 2.97 7.14
N LEU A 129 -6.48 3.86 7.77
CA LEU A 129 -7.03 5.02 8.48
C LEU A 129 -7.34 6.05 7.39
N TYR A 130 -8.59 6.08 6.96
CA TYR A 130 -9.06 6.69 5.72
C TYR A 130 -8.63 8.14 5.56
N ALA A 131 -7.93 8.45 4.46
CA ALA A 131 -7.42 9.76 4.09
C ALA A 131 -6.28 10.30 5.00
N VAL A 132 -5.76 9.49 5.93
CA VAL A 132 -4.69 9.87 6.88
C VAL A 132 -3.50 8.95 6.78
N ARG A 133 -3.74 7.62 6.73
CA ARG A 133 -2.73 6.57 6.54
C ARG A 133 -3.37 5.45 5.73
N ASN A 134 -3.27 5.54 4.42
CA ASN A 134 -3.94 4.62 3.51
C ASN A 134 -3.12 3.36 3.26
N ILE A 135 -3.80 2.25 3.07
CA ILE A 135 -3.26 0.97 2.63
C ILE A 135 -3.79 0.70 1.23
N TYR A 136 -2.92 0.35 0.30
CA TYR A 136 -3.28 0.09 -1.10
C TYR A 136 -3.13 -1.39 -1.47
N LYS A 137 -2.40 -2.14 -0.66
CA LYS A 137 -2.27 -3.60 -0.80
C LYS A 137 -3.48 -4.30 -0.22
N GLN A 138 -4.12 -5.16 -1.01
CA GLN A 138 -5.12 -6.09 -0.49
C GLN A 138 -4.46 -7.13 0.41
N LEU A 139 -4.91 -7.23 1.66
CA LEU A 139 -4.38 -8.17 2.65
C LEU A 139 -5.41 -9.22 3.10
N VAL A 140 -6.68 -8.96 2.84
CA VAL A 140 -7.81 -9.84 3.20
C VAL A 140 -8.51 -10.26 1.92
N PRO A 141 -8.70 -11.57 1.68
CA PRO A 141 -9.56 -12.06 0.60
C PRO A 141 -11.03 -11.70 0.82
N ASP A 142 -11.79 -11.64 -0.27
CA ASP A 142 -13.24 -11.54 -0.17
C ASP A 142 -13.83 -12.81 0.45
N ASP A 143 -15.00 -12.67 1.07
CA ASP A 143 -15.76 -13.76 1.70
C ASP A 143 -15.03 -14.54 2.81
N GLU A 144 -13.90 -14.02 3.30
CA GLU A 144 -13.20 -14.55 4.45
C GLU A 144 -13.41 -13.69 5.69
N TRP A 145 -13.51 -14.35 6.86
CA TRP A 145 -13.56 -13.66 8.15
C TRP A 145 -12.19 -13.10 8.52
N PHE A 146 -12.18 -11.85 8.91
CA PHE A 146 -11.00 -11.20 9.46
C PHE A 146 -11.31 -10.46 10.76
N ARG A 147 -10.28 -10.23 11.54
CA ARG A 147 -10.35 -9.45 12.77
C ARG A 147 -9.61 -8.13 12.58
N MET A 148 -10.32 -7.04 12.84
CA MET A 148 -9.77 -5.69 12.89
C MET A 148 -9.70 -5.25 14.35
N ASN A 149 -8.52 -4.80 14.80
CA ASN A 149 -8.33 -4.18 16.10
C ASN A 149 -7.90 -2.73 15.88
N ILE A 150 -8.61 -1.82 16.54
CA ILE A 150 -8.28 -0.38 16.55
C ILE A 150 -8.00 -0.01 18.00
N VAL A 151 -6.81 0.49 18.27
CA VAL A 151 -6.40 0.99 19.59
C VAL A 151 -6.23 2.49 19.50
N VAL A 152 -6.95 3.23 20.33
CA VAL A 152 -6.78 4.68 20.49
C VAL A 152 -6.35 4.95 21.92
N GLN A 153 -5.23 5.64 22.06
CA GLN A 153 -4.69 5.98 23.38
C GLN A 153 -3.98 7.34 23.31
N GLY A 154 -4.61 8.36 23.88
CA GLY A 154 -4.16 9.74 23.76
C GLY A 154 -4.16 10.19 22.29
N LYS A 155 -2.98 10.58 21.80
CA LYS A 155 -2.77 11.04 20.42
C LYS A 155 -2.34 9.92 19.43
N ARG A 156 -2.39 8.65 19.85
CA ARG A 156 -1.94 7.53 19.02
C ARG A 156 -3.10 6.65 18.59
N VAL A 157 -3.12 6.30 17.29
CA VAL A 157 -4.03 5.31 16.69
C VAL A 157 -3.21 4.17 16.12
N GLN A 158 -3.54 2.95 16.51
CA GLN A 158 -2.98 1.74 15.88
C GLN A 158 -4.11 0.91 15.27
N VAL A 159 -3.91 0.47 14.02
CA VAL A 159 -4.83 -0.43 13.33
C VAL A 159 -4.12 -1.74 13.01
N ARG A 160 -4.74 -2.85 13.42
CA ARG A 160 -4.28 -4.21 13.09
C ARG A 160 -5.37 -4.96 12.34
N VAL A 161 -4.97 -5.73 11.34
CA VAL A 161 -5.84 -6.68 10.66
C VAL A 161 -5.20 -8.06 10.75
N ASN A 162 -5.94 -9.02 11.28
CA ASN A 162 -5.45 -10.38 11.57
C ASN A 162 -4.12 -10.39 12.36
N GLY A 163 -3.97 -9.45 13.30
CA GLY A 163 -2.76 -9.28 14.12
C GLY A 163 -1.64 -8.45 13.47
N THR A 164 -1.63 -8.27 12.16
CA THR A 164 -0.64 -7.46 11.45
C THR A 164 -0.88 -5.97 11.68
N LEU A 165 0.11 -5.23 12.18
CA LEU A 165 0.06 -3.78 12.36
C LEU A 165 0.18 -3.08 11.01
N LEU A 166 -0.88 -2.39 10.60
CA LEU A 166 -0.96 -1.67 9.33
C LEU A 166 -0.74 -0.17 9.50
N VAL A 167 -1.33 0.41 10.52
CA VAL A 167 -1.26 1.84 10.83
C VAL A 167 -0.75 2.03 12.25
N ASP A 168 0.17 2.96 12.41
CA ASP A 168 0.63 3.50 13.68
C ASP A 168 0.76 5.02 13.52
N TYR A 169 -0.34 5.71 13.75
CA TYR A 169 -0.46 7.14 13.55
C TYR A 169 -0.41 7.88 14.87
N ILE A 170 0.45 8.88 14.96
CA ILE A 170 0.46 9.85 16.07
C ILE A 170 -0.03 11.18 15.52
N GLU A 171 -1.15 11.64 16.06
CA GLU A 171 -1.71 12.93 15.65
C GLU A 171 -0.79 14.07 16.12
N PRO A 172 -0.40 15.00 15.23
CA PRO A 172 0.38 16.15 15.61
C PRO A 172 -0.43 17.09 16.55
N GLU A 173 0.26 18.02 17.21
CA GLU A 173 -0.42 18.98 18.10
C GLU A 173 -1.48 19.80 17.35
N HIS A 174 -1.18 20.18 16.12
CA HIS A 174 -2.10 20.84 15.19
C HIS A 174 -2.43 19.92 14.03
N PRO A 175 -3.59 19.22 14.07
CA PRO A 175 -4.01 18.35 12.98
C PRO A 175 -4.04 19.12 11.65
N ALA A 176 -3.46 18.50 10.61
CA ALA A 176 -3.31 19.15 9.31
C ALA A 176 -4.41 18.80 8.30
N MET A 177 -5.48 18.09 8.74
CA MET A 177 -6.57 17.70 7.86
C MET A 177 -7.49 18.90 7.60
N GLU A 178 -7.85 19.07 6.33
CA GLU A 178 -8.64 20.21 5.85
C GLU A 178 -9.90 19.74 5.09
N GLY A 179 -10.77 20.70 4.73
CA GLY A 179 -11.95 20.46 3.91
C GLY A 179 -12.92 19.45 4.54
N GLU A 180 -13.34 18.47 3.78
CA GLU A 180 -14.26 17.42 4.23
C GLU A 180 -13.67 16.52 5.34
N TYR A 181 -12.36 16.52 5.50
CA TYR A 181 -11.65 15.74 6.53
C TYR A 181 -11.22 16.55 7.77
N ALA A 182 -11.59 17.82 7.87
CA ALA A 182 -11.25 18.69 9.02
C ALA A 182 -11.74 18.14 10.37
N GLY A 183 -12.79 17.32 10.37
CA GLY A 183 -13.32 16.64 11.56
C GLY A 183 -12.55 15.39 11.99
N ARG A 184 -11.52 14.98 11.25
CA ARG A 184 -10.63 13.84 11.61
C ARG A 184 -9.60 14.29 12.63
N VAL A 185 -10.07 14.40 13.87
CA VAL A 185 -9.31 14.83 15.05
C VAL A 185 -9.55 13.85 16.18
N LEU A 186 -8.49 13.46 16.89
CA LEU A 186 -8.59 12.61 18.08
C LEU A 186 -9.17 13.41 19.24
N ASP A 187 -10.35 13.01 19.69
CA ASP A 187 -11.10 13.63 20.75
C ASP A 187 -11.81 12.57 21.60
N HIS A 188 -13.11 12.49 21.51
CA HIS A 188 -13.98 11.45 22.09
C HIS A 188 -15.26 11.33 21.27
N GLY A 189 -15.99 10.25 21.45
CA GLY A 189 -17.26 10.02 20.78
C GLY A 189 -17.59 8.55 20.69
N THR A 190 -18.55 8.22 19.83
CA THR A 190 -19.04 6.84 19.67
C THR A 190 -18.39 6.13 18.48
N PHE A 191 -18.88 4.93 18.21
CA PHE A 191 -18.55 4.12 17.04
C PHE A 191 -19.69 4.13 16.04
N ALA A 192 -19.35 3.91 14.76
CA ALA A 192 -20.33 3.55 13.74
C ALA A 192 -19.76 2.49 12.80
N LEU A 193 -20.68 1.69 12.25
CA LEU A 193 -20.39 0.76 11.15
C LEU A 193 -21.00 1.33 9.87
N GLN A 194 -20.34 1.11 8.72
CA GLN A 194 -20.78 1.66 7.44
C GLN A 194 -21.41 0.58 6.57
N GLY A 195 -22.57 0.88 5.98
CA GLY A 195 -23.11 0.28 4.76
C GLY A 195 -22.95 1.31 3.65
N HIS A 196 -22.16 1.03 2.64
CA HIS A 196 -21.77 2.02 1.64
C HIS A 196 -22.64 1.91 0.37
N ASP A 197 -22.72 0.73 -0.23
CA ASP A 197 -23.33 0.52 -1.53
C ASP A 197 -24.32 -0.65 -1.52
N ALA A 198 -25.36 -0.55 -2.33
CA ALA A 198 -26.24 -1.69 -2.61
C ALA A 198 -25.53 -2.72 -3.50
N GLY A 199 -25.87 -4.01 -3.33
CA GLY A 199 -25.38 -5.09 -4.18
C GLY A 199 -24.15 -5.84 -3.66
N ALA A 200 -23.49 -5.32 -2.62
CA ALA A 200 -22.43 -6.02 -1.90
C ALA A 200 -22.72 -6.03 -0.40
N LYS A 201 -22.21 -7.02 0.33
CA LYS A 201 -22.59 -7.24 1.74
C LYS A 201 -21.38 -7.24 2.64
N THR A 202 -21.56 -6.61 3.80
CA THR A 202 -20.60 -6.74 4.90
C THR A 202 -21.30 -7.36 6.10
N TYR A 203 -20.65 -8.35 6.69
CA TYR A 203 -21.14 -9.09 7.85
C TYR A 203 -20.23 -8.82 9.05
N PHE A 204 -20.86 -8.62 10.22
CA PHE A 204 -20.17 -8.45 11.48
C PHE A 204 -20.72 -9.51 12.45
N ARG A 205 -19.85 -10.42 12.92
CA ARG A 205 -20.23 -11.43 13.91
C ARG A 205 -19.90 -11.04 15.34
N SER A 206 -18.96 -10.09 15.51
CA SER A 206 -18.55 -9.59 16.82
C SER A 206 -18.12 -8.14 16.73
N VAL A 207 -18.60 -7.31 17.66
CA VAL A 207 -18.11 -5.94 17.91
C VAL A 207 -17.93 -5.84 19.42
N ARG A 208 -16.67 -5.74 19.87
CA ARG A 208 -16.32 -5.69 21.29
C ARG A 208 -15.42 -4.50 21.55
N VAL A 209 -15.60 -3.86 22.71
CA VAL A 209 -14.76 -2.75 23.14
C VAL A 209 -14.12 -3.06 24.49
N ARG A 210 -12.91 -2.64 24.68
CA ARG A 210 -12.22 -2.55 25.96
C ARG A 210 -11.88 -1.08 26.22
N PRO A 211 -12.61 -0.36 27.08
CA PRO A 211 -12.24 0.97 27.49
C PRO A 211 -10.85 0.96 28.15
N LEU A 212 -10.01 1.90 27.78
CA LEU A 212 -8.67 2.08 28.33
C LEU A 212 -8.68 3.24 29.34
N PRO A 213 -7.69 3.32 30.24
CA PRO A 213 -7.56 4.44 31.19
C PRO A 213 -7.46 5.78 30.47
N ASP A 214 -7.98 6.83 31.09
CA ASP A 214 -7.90 8.20 30.56
C ASP A 214 -6.46 8.73 30.56
N ALA A 215 -5.64 8.29 31.51
CA ALA A 215 -4.21 8.55 31.49
C ALA A 215 -3.54 7.72 30.38
N ALA A 216 -3.21 8.39 29.28
CA ALA A 216 -2.51 7.79 28.16
C ALA A 216 -0.98 7.87 28.35
N PRO A 217 -0.21 6.90 27.83
CA PRO A 217 1.23 7.05 27.72
C PRO A 217 1.58 8.35 26.97
N GLN A 218 2.59 9.03 27.46
CA GLN A 218 3.12 10.17 26.70
C GLN A 218 3.80 9.68 25.43
N VAL A 219 3.46 10.29 24.31
CA VAL A 219 4.10 10.08 23.02
C VAL A 219 4.72 11.38 22.54
N THR A 220 5.84 11.29 21.88
CA THR A 220 6.42 12.46 21.19
C THR A 220 5.53 12.81 20.00
N LEU A 221 4.98 14.00 20.01
CA LEU A 221 4.14 14.47 18.91
C LEU A 221 5.03 14.83 17.72
N PRO A 222 4.65 14.41 16.50
CA PRO A 222 5.39 14.77 15.30
C PRO A 222 5.25 16.27 15.00
N VAL A 223 6.36 16.86 14.56
CA VAL A 223 6.36 18.20 13.96
C VAL A 223 6.36 18.01 12.46
N LEU A 224 5.25 18.34 11.83
CA LEU A 224 5.11 18.15 10.39
C LEU A 224 5.92 19.19 9.62
N ASP A 225 6.78 18.73 8.74
CA ASP A 225 7.41 19.59 7.74
C ASP A 225 6.52 19.74 6.49
N GLU A 226 7.01 20.41 5.46
CA GLU A 226 6.27 20.65 4.24
C GLU A 226 5.97 19.34 3.49
N THR A 227 6.90 18.40 3.45
CA THR A 227 6.70 17.10 2.79
C THR A 227 5.65 16.27 3.52
N ASP A 228 5.63 16.27 4.85
CA ASP A 228 4.61 15.57 5.64
C ASP A 228 3.20 16.12 5.35
N ARG A 229 3.07 17.45 5.23
CA ARG A 229 1.79 18.09 4.85
C ARG A 229 1.36 17.72 3.44
N GLN A 230 2.30 17.71 2.49
CA GLN A 230 2.02 17.30 1.12
C GLN A 230 1.59 15.83 1.04
N ILE A 231 2.22 14.93 1.80
CA ILE A 231 1.82 13.52 1.92
C ILE A 231 0.39 13.41 2.41
N LEU A 232 0.03 14.08 3.52
CA LEU A 232 -1.34 14.06 4.05
C LEU A 232 -2.36 14.60 3.04
N ASN A 233 -2.05 15.69 2.35
CA ASN A 233 -2.93 16.26 1.32
C ASN A 233 -3.12 15.31 0.13
N LEU A 234 -2.07 14.62 -0.30
CA LEU A 234 -2.14 13.65 -1.38
C LEU A 234 -2.92 12.39 -0.97
N GLU A 235 -2.76 11.90 0.26
CA GLU A 235 -3.56 10.79 0.80
C GLU A 235 -5.05 11.15 0.85
N ALA A 236 -5.39 12.36 1.31
CA ALA A 236 -6.75 12.88 1.31
C ALA A 236 -7.31 12.99 -0.11
N ALA A 237 -6.49 13.42 -1.08
CA ALA A 237 -6.87 13.58 -2.49
C ALA A 237 -6.82 12.28 -3.31
N ASN A 238 -6.81 11.11 -2.66
CA ASN A 238 -6.86 9.77 -3.28
C ASN A 238 -5.63 9.38 -4.13
N TYR A 239 -4.48 10.02 -3.94
CA TYR A 239 -3.25 9.58 -4.59
C TYR A 239 -2.72 8.32 -3.90
N PRO A 240 -2.36 7.27 -4.67
CA PRO A 240 -1.71 6.10 -4.09
C PRO A 240 -0.25 6.44 -3.77
N LEU A 241 0.01 6.70 -2.50
CA LEU A 241 1.37 6.96 -2.03
C LEU A 241 2.08 5.63 -1.75
N VAL A 242 2.81 5.17 -2.75
CA VAL A 242 3.60 3.95 -2.72
C VAL A 242 4.96 4.22 -3.33
N ASP A 243 6.02 3.98 -2.56
CA ASP A 243 7.37 3.88 -3.08
C ASP A 243 7.56 2.48 -3.69
N PHE A 244 7.54 2.40 -5.02
CA PHE A 244 7.59 1.14 -5.77
C PHE A 244 9.00 0.62 -6.01
N HIS A 245 10.06 1.27 -5.50
CA HIS A 245 11.44 0.90 -5.78
C HIS A 245 12.30 0.92 -4.51
N VAL A 246 11.89 0.09 -3.54
CA VAL A 246 12.60 -0.04 -2.26
C VAL A 246 13.38 -1.35 -2.21
N HIS A 247 14.62 -1.28 -1.72
CA HIS A 247 15.47 -2.45 -1.48
C HIS A 247 15.83 -2.57 0.00
N LEU A 248 15.81 -3.79 0.53
CA LEU A 248 16.35 -4.09 1.84
C LEU A 248 17.89 -4.22 1.75
N LYS A 249 18.56 -3.07 1.68
CA LYS A 249 20.02 -2.95 1.56
C LYS A 249 20.61 -2.33 2.83
N GLY A 250 21.93 -2.42 3.03
CA GLY A 250 22.61 -1.72 4.13
C GLY A 250 22.22 -2.19 5.52
N GLY A 251 21.72 -3.43 5.66
CA GLY A 251 21.31 -4.00 6.95
C GLY A 251 19.84 -3.72 7.34
N TRP A 252 19.03 -3.12 6.46
CA TRP A 252 17.60 -2.98 6.71
C TRP A 252 16.90 -4.32 6.84
N THR A 253 16.12 -4.46 7.92
CA THR A 253 15.16 -5.57 8.06
C THR A 253 13.78 -5.15 7.54
N ILE A 254 12.93 -6.14 7.26
CA ILE A 254 11.54 -5.86 6.86
C ILE A 254 10.77 -5.13 7.97
N GLU A 255 11.02 -5.43 9.23
CA GLU A 255 10.37 -4.80 10.38
C GLU A 255 10.71 -3.30 10.44
N GLN A 256 11.99 -2.94 10.25
CA GLN A 256 12.43 -1.54 10.22
C GLN A 256 11.83 -0.79 9.03
N ALA A 257 11.79 -1.43 7.85
CA ALA A 257 11.16 -0.86 6.66
C ALA A 257 9.67 -0.61 6.89
N LEU A 258 8.96 -1.56 7.52
CA LEU A 258 7.55 -1.42 7.86
C LEU A 258 7.30 -0.33 8.91
N GLU A 259 8.18 -0.21 9.89
CA GLU A 259 8.09 0.87 10.89
C GLU A 259 8.22 2.25 10.23
N LYS A 260 9.23 2.40 9.37
CA LYS A 260 9.44 3.64 8.61
C LYS A 260 8.26 3.94 7.67
N SER A 261 7.76 2.95 6.94
CA SER A 261 6.59 3.08 6.07
C SER A 261 5.36 3.62 6.83
N ARG A 262 5.09 3.08 8.02
CA ARG A 262 3.99 3.57 8.88
C ARG A 262 4.22 4.99 9.39
N HIS A 263 5.46 5.30 9.74
CA HIS A 263 5.84 6.64 10.20
C HIS A 263 5.64 7.68 9.08
N ASP A 264 6.17 7.40 7.89
CA ASP A 264 6.16 8.34 6.77
C ASP A 264 4.78 8.42 6.07
N GLY A 265 3.90 7.43 6.25
CA GLY A 265 2.62 7.34 5.56
C GLY A 265 2.73 6.90 4.11
N ILE A 266 3.85 6.28 3.71
CA ILE A 266 4.10 5.79 2.35
C ILE A 266 4.24 4.28 2.39
N GLN A 267 3.41 3.56 1.63
CA GLN A 267 3.51 2.11 1.53
C GLN A 267 4.68 1.71 0.61
N TYR A 268 5.32 0.57 0.87
CA TYR A 268 6.48 0.16 0.09
C TYR A 268 6.19 -1.02 -0.85
N GLY A 269 6.83 -0.96 -2.02
CA GLY A 269 7.07 -2.09 -2.88
C GLY A 269 8.51 -2.57 -2.71
N ILE A 270 8.69 -3.74 -2.08
CA ILE A 270 10.02 -4.29 -1.80
C ILE A 270 10.49 -5.11 -2.99
N ALA A 271 11.61 -4.69 -3.56
CA ALA A 271 12.17 -5.27 -4.76
C ALA A 271 13.32 -6.24 -4.46
N ILE A 272 13.24 -7.41 -5.08
CA ILE A 272 14.32 -8.41 -5.11
C ILE A 272 15.05 -8.26 -6.44
N ASN A 273 16.37 -7.96 -6.40
CA ASN A 273 17.20 -7.93 -7.61
C ASN A 273 17.51 -9.36 -8.06
N GLY A 274 17.08 -9.71 -9.26
CA GLY A 274 17.28 -11.05 -9.83
C GLY A 274 17.81 -11.01 -11.26
N GLY A 275 18.87 -11.77 -11.53
CA GLY A 275 19.49 -11.87 -12.84
C GLY A 275 20.94 -12.35 -12.79
N LYS A 276 21.54 -12.56 -13.94
CA LYS A 276 22.92 -13.05 -14.04
C LYS A 276 23.91 -12.04 -13.43
N GLY A 277 24.70 -12.50 -12.46
CA GLY A 277 25.68 -11.67 -11.75
C GLY A 277 25.08 -10.81 -10.63
N PHE A 278 23.84 -11.09 -10.22
CA PHE A 278 23.18 -10.57 -9.04
C PHE A 278 23.02 -11.69 -7.99
N PRO A 279 22.68 -11.36 -6.73
CA PRO A 279 22.59 -12.36 -5.66
C PRO A 279 21.57 -13.48 -5.91
N VAL A 280 20.51 -13.19 -6.68
CA VAL A 280 19.43 -14.13 -7.01
C VAL A 280 19.50 -14.49 -8.49
N THR A 281 19.79 -15.77 -8.80
CA THR A 281 20.07 -16.24 -10.15
C THR A 281 19.24 -17.44 -10.59
N ASN A 282 18.30 -17.90 -9.76
CA ASN A 282 17.42 -19.02 -10.07
C ASN A 282 16.12 -18.97 -9.25
N ASP A 283 15.16 -19.81 -9.57
CA ASP A 283 13.85 -19.89 -8.92
C ASP A 283 13.92 -20.18 -7.41
N GLU A 284 14.82 -21.07 -7.00
CA GLU A 284 14.95 -21.46 -5.59
C GLU A 284 15.38 -20.27 -4.72
N GLN A 285 16.41 -19.56 -5.15
CA GLN A 285 16.90 -18.36 -4.49
C GLN A 285 15.85 -17.25 -4.49
N LEU A 286 15.10 -17.10 -5.59
CA LEU A 286 14.05 -16.09 -5.70
C LEU A 286 12.89 -16.39 -4.74
N LEU A 287 12.48 -17.65 -4.61
CA LEU A 287 11.46 -18.07 -3.65
C LEU A 287 11.93 -17.91 -2.19
N ALA A 288 13.19 -18.20 -1.90
CA ALA A 288 13.78 -18.02 -0.58
C ALA A 288 13.81 -16.54 -0.19
N ALA A 289 14.18 -15.64 -1.11
CA ALA A 289 14.17 -14.19 -0.88
C ALA A 289 12.75 -13.62 -0.73
N LEU A 290 11.77 -14.21 -1.41
CA LEU A 290 10.36 -13.79 -1.36
C LEU A 290 9.67 -14.23 -0.06
N ALA A 291 10.07 -15.35 0.53
CA ALA A 291 9.37 -15.98 1.65
C ALA A 291 9.13 -15.04 2.87
N PRO A 292 10.10 -14.26 3.36
CA PRO A 292 9.91 -13.36 4.51
C PRO A 292 9.00 -12.17 4.21
N LEU A 293 8.77 -11.85 2.93
CA LEU A 293 7.93 -10.72 2.50
C LEU A 293 6.46 -11.11 2.34
N LYS A 294 6.15 -12.40 2.18
CA LYS A 294 4.78 -12.89 2.03
C LYS A 294 3.94 -12.61 3.26
N GLY A 295 2.72 -12.10 3.05
CA GLY A 295 1.79 -11.75 4.13
C GLY A 295 2.10 -10.43 4.82
N GLN A 296 3.21 -9.77 4.49
CA GLN A 296 3.51 -8.43 4.95
C GLN A 296 2.72 -7.36 4.19
N PRO A 297 2.44 -6.20 4.78
CA PRO A 297 1.71 -5.11 4.15
C PRO A 297 2.59 -4.32 3.15
N VAL A 298 3.30 -5.02 2.29
CA VAL A 298 4.16 -4.47 1.23
C VAL A 298 3.80 -5.09 -0.11
N PHE A 299 4.01 -4.37 -1.19
CA PHE A 299 3.98 -4.97 -2.52
C PHE A 299 5.26 -5.75 -2.77
N LEU A 300 5.14 -6.87 -3.47
CA LEU A 300 6.23 -7.79 -3.78
C LEU A 300 6.71 -7.50 -5.20
N ALA A 301 7.97 -7.09 -5.36
CA ALA A 301 8.52 -6.72 -6.65
C ALA A 301 9.72 -7.58 -7.03
N LEU A 302 9.83 -7.90 -8.32
CA LEU A 302 11.05 -8.41 -8.93
C LEU A 302 11.67 -7.31 -9.78
N GLN A 303 12.91 -6.91 -9.46
CA GLN A 303 13.74 -6.13 -10.37
C GLN A 303 14.53 -7.09 -11.26
N GLY A 304 14.15 -7.16 -12.53
CA GLY A 304 14.86 -7.95 -13.53
C GLY A 304 16.17 -7.27 -13.93
N GLU A 305 17.29 -7.95 -13.71
CA GLU A 305 18.62 -7.42 -13.92
C GLU A 305 19.38 -8.09 -15.06
N GLY A 306 20.04 -7.27 -15.88
CA GLY A 306 20.64 -7.73 -17.14
C GLY A 306 19.57 -7.94 -18.21
N ARG A 307 19.90 -8.65 -19.30
CA ARG A 307 18.94 -8.91 -20.39
C ARG A 307 18.49 -10.36 -20.44
N GLU A 308 19.14 -11.21 -19.65
CA GLU A 308 18.87 -12.65 -19.56
C GLU A 308 17.80 -13.00 -18.53
N TRP A 309 17.42 -12.05 -17.67
CA TRP A 309 16.52 -12.29 -16.54
C TRP A 309 15.15 -12.93 -16.95
N PRO A 310 14.54 -12.60 -18.11
CA PRO A 310 13.25 -13.21 -18.47
C PRO A 310 13.37 -14.71 -18.71
N GLY A 311 14.57 -15.20 -19.09
CA GLY A 311 14.87 -16.62 -19.26
C GLY A 311 15.45 -17.30 -18.03
N THR A 312 15.84 -16.52 -17.01
CA THR A 312 16.47 -17.04 -15.78
C THR A 312 15.44 -17.61 -14.81
N PHE A 313 14.26 -17.02 -14.75
CA PHE A 313 13.20 -17.40 -13.83
C PHE A 313 12.02 -18.03 -14.55
N SER A 314 11.39 -19.02 -13.91
CA SER A 314 10.17 -19.61 -14.43
C SER A 314 8.99 -18.61 -14.30
N ARG A 315 8.08 -18.67 -15.27
CA ARG A 315 6.85 -17.86 -15.25
C ARG A 315 6.06 -18.07 -13.96
N ARG A 316 5.95 -19.32 -13.49
CA ARG A 316 5.23 -19.68 -12.25
C ARG A 316 5.77 -18.96 -11.02
N VAL A 317 7.09 -18.75 -10.94
CA VAL A 317 7.71 -18.03 -9.82
C VAL A 317 7.52 -16.53 -9.99
N MET A 318 7.71 -16.00 -11.20
CA MET A 318 7.51 -14.58 -11.50
C MET A 318 6.05 -14.10 -11.26
N GLU A 319 5.06 -14.94 -11.50
CA GLU A 319 3.64 -14.64 -11.26
C GLU A 319 3.29 -14.43 -9.78
N GLN A 320 4.17 -14.85 -8.84
CA GLN A 320 3.97 -14.63 -7.39
C GLN A 320 4.26 -13.20 -6.95
N PHE A 321 4.87 -12.39 -7.81
CA PHE A 321 5.10 -10.98 -7.54
C PHE A 321 3.88 -10.13 -7.91
N ASP A 322 3.71 -9.03 -7.21
CA ASP A 322 2.64 -8.07 -7.51
C ASP A 322 2.95 -7.31 -8.82
N TYR A 323 4.23 -7.07 -9.09
CA TYR A 323 4.72 -6.45 -10.32
C TYR A 323 6.19 -6.78 -10.58
N ILE A 324 6.58 -6.59 -11.82
CA ILE A 324 7.96 -6.76 -12.27
C ILE A 324 8.41 -5.46 -12.94
N PHE A 325 9.62 -5.05 -12.65
CA PHE A 325 10.23 -3.90 -13.29
C PHE A 325 11.67 -4.15 -13.69
N THR A 326 12.17 -3.34 -14.60
CA THR A 326 13.57 -3.35 -15.06
C THR A 326 13.93 -2.01 -15.67
N ASP A 327 15.20 -1.85 -15.98
CA ASP A 327 15.75 -0.75 -16.76
C ASP A 327 16.59 -1.28 -17.94
N ALA A 328 17.22 -0.40 -18.69
CA ALA A 328 18.16 -0.72 -19.75
C ALA A 328 19.61 -0.34 -19.38
N MET A 329 19.90 -0.14 -18.09
CA MET A 329 21.21 0.34 -17.64
C MET A 329 22.29 -0.74 -17.65
N THR A 330 21.90 -2.03 -17.69
CA THR A 330 22.83 -3.16 -17.79
C THR A 330 22.62 -3.87 -19.12
N PHE A 331 23.69 -4.00 -19.90
CA PHE A 331 23.67 -4.73 -21.19
C PHE A 331 25.04 -5.30 -21.57
N THR A 332 25.06 -6.14 -22.59
CA THR A 332 26.30 -6.62 -23.22
C THR A 332 26.52 -5.81 -24.49
N THR A 333 27.70 -5.26 -24.66
CA THR A 333 28.16 -4.56 -25.87
C THR A 333 28.42 -5.53 -27.00
N ASP A 334 28.57 -5.04 -28.21
CA ASP A 334 28.78 -5.89 -29.40
C ASP A 334 30.09 -6.69 -29.36
N ASP A 335 31.09 -6.20 -28.61
CA ASP A 335 32.35 -6.89 -28.31
C ASP A 335 32.24 -7.90 -27.16
N GLY A 336 31.05 -8.12 -26.60
CA GLY A 336 30.76 -9.10 -25.56
C GLY A 336 31.05 -8.63 -24.14
N ARG A 337 31.44 -7.36 -23.93
CA ARG A 337 31.70 -6.76 -22.63
C ARG A 337 30.38 -6.40 -21.95
N ARG A 338 30.23 -6.75 -20.68
CA ARG A 338 29.13 -6.25 -19.85
C ARG A 338 29.36 -4.79 -19.50
N MET A 339 28.36 -3.96 -19.71
CA MET A 339 28.38 -2.54 -19.37
C MET A 339 27.21 -2.20 -18.43
N ARG A 340 27.54 -1.55 -17.33
CA ARG A 340 26.58 -0.97 -16.38
C ARG A 340 26.74 0.54 -16.42
N LEU A 341 25.70 1.25 -16.87
CA LEU A 341 25.77 2.69 -17.14
C LEU A 341 26.09 3.56 -15.90
N TRP A 342 25.85 3.03 -14.70
CA TRP A 342 26.16 3.71 -13.43
C TRP A 342 27.57 3.41 -12.89
N ILE A 343 28.39 2.70 -13.65
CA ILE A 343 29.78 2.39 -13.29
C ILE A 343 30.71 3.09 -14.30
N PRO A 344 31.34 4.22 -13.92
CA PRO A 344 32.15 5.01 -14.85
C PRO A 344 33.26 4.20 -15.52
N GLU A 345 33.89 3.25 -14.81
CA GLU A 345 34.97 2.44 -15.31
C GLU A 345 34.52 1.45 -16.40
N GLU A 346 33.26 1.01 -16.37
CA GLU A 346 32.67 0.15 -17.38
C GLU A 346 32.19 0.93 -18.61
N VAL A 347 31.75 2.17 -18.41
CA VAL A 347 31.34 3.06 -19.48
C VAL A 347 32.56 3.56 -20.27
N GLY A 348 33.56 4.07 -19.56
CA GLY A 348 34.74 4.66 -20.16
C GLY A 348 34.46 5.94 -20.94
N GLU A 349 35.34 6.27 -21.92
CA GLU A 349 35.16 7.42 -22.80
C GLU A 349 34.09 7.16 -23.86
N ILE A 350 33.14 8.07 -24.01
CA ILE A 350 32.15 8.05 -25.08
C ILE A 350 32.50 9.18 -26.06
N LYS A 351 33.02 8.82 -27.25
CA LYS A 351 33.50 9.77 -28.25
C LYS A 351 32.35 10.51 -28.97
N ASP A 352 31.23 9.85 -29.16
CA ASP A 352 30.05 10.38 -29.83
C ASP A 352 28.81 10.21 -28.95
N HIS A 353 28.46 11.24 -28.21
CA HIS A 353 27.33 11.26 -27.29
C HIS A 353 26.00 11.09 -28.03
N GLU A 354 25.88 11.64 -29.26
CA GLU A 354 24.65 11.57 -30.04
C GLU A 354 24.40 10.13 -30.52
N ALA A 355 25.41 9.45 -31.05
CA ALA A 355 25.29 8.06 -31.50
C ALA A 355 25.06 7.10 -30.29
N PHE A 356 25.73 7.35 -29.16
CA PHE A 356 25.51 6.55 -27.97
C PHE A 356 24.12 6.76 -27.38
N MET A 357 23.59 7.98 -27.46
CA MET A 357 22.21 8.29 -27.04
C MET A 357 21.17 7.52 -27.86
N GLU A 358 21.35 7.41 -29.19
CA GLU A 358 20.48 6.57 -30.02
C GLU A 358 20.51 5.10 -29.55
N THR A 359 21.70 4.60 -29.23
CA THR A 359 21.86 3.25 -28.67
C THR A 359 21.09 3.09 -27.36
N ILE A 360 21.14 4.07 -26.46
CA ILE A 360 20.39 4.06 -25.18
C ILE A 360 18.89 3.98 -25.48
N VAL A 361 18.37 4.89 -26.32
CA VAL A 361 16.93 4.94 -26.64
C VAL A 361 16.46 3.64 -27.32
N ASP A 362 17.21 3.10 -28.27
CA ASP A 362 16.88 1.82 -28.92
C ASP A 362 16.80 0.67 -27.92
N ARG A 363 17.73 0.62 -26.97
CA ARG A 363 17.73 -0.40 -25.90
C ARG A 363 16.52 -0.25 -24.99
N ILE A 364 16.19 0.97 -24.56
CA ILE A 364 15.00 1.25 -23.76
C ILE A 364 13.74 0.75 -24.48
N VAL A 365 13.58 1.15 -25.75
CA VAL A 365 12.43 0.74 -26.55
C VAL A 365 12.37 -0.78 -26.72
N LYS A 366 13.51 -1.44 -26.96
CA LYS A 366 13.60 -2.92 -27.07
C LYS A 366 13.20 -3.61 -25.77
N VAL A 367 13.66 -3.12 -24.61
CA VAL A 367 13.30 -3.66 -23.29
C VAL A 367 11.79 -3.55 -23.06
N ILE A 368 11.22 -2.36 -23.24
CA ILE A 368 9.80 -2.11 -23.02
C ILE A 368 8.93 -2.97 -23.96
N ASN A 369 9.35 -3.17 -25.21
CA ASN A 369 8.57 -3.95 -26.17
C ASN A 369 8.62 -5.46 -25.88
N ASN A 370 9.74 -6.00 -25.42
CA ASN A 370 9.96 -7.45 -25.40
C ASN A 370 9.89 -8.06 -24.00
N GLU A 371 10.22 -7.31 -22.95
CA GLU A 371 10.28 -7.90 -21.60
C GLU A 371 8.95 -7.80 -20.87
N PRO A 372 8.58 -8.77 -20.03
CA PRO A 372 7.28 -8.83 -19.35
C PRO A 372 7.27 -7.96 -18.09
N ILE A 373 7.40 -6.66 -18.25
CA ILE A 373 7.48 -5.67 -17.17
C ILE A 373 6.21 -4.84 -17.03
N ASP A 374 5.88 -4.47 -15.82
CA ASP A 374 4.78 -3.57 -15.47
C ASP A 374 5.25 -2.12 -15.36
N ILE A 375 6.50 -1.91 -14.91
CA ILE A 375 7.10 -0.59 -14.73
C ILE A 375 8.47 -0.57 -15.41
N TYR A 376 8.77 0.50 -16.12
CA TYR A 376 10.11 0.81 -16.58
C TYR A 376 10.73 1.85 -15.66
N VAL A 377 11.82 1.49 -14.99
CA VAL A 377 12.47 2.33 -13.98
C VAL A 377 13.71 3.02 -14.55
N ASN A 378 14.23 4.05 -13.85
CA ASN A 378 15.39 4.82 -14.28
C ASN A 378 15.26 5.38 -15.72
N ALA A 379 14.06 5.79 -16.12
CA ALA A 379 13.60 5.90 -17.50
C ALA A 379 14.47 6.79 -18.43
N THR A 380 15.16 7.78 -17.89
CA THR A 380 16.00 8.71 -18.65
C THR A 380 17.41 8.82 -18.10
N PHE A 381 17.88 7.76 -17.45
CA PHE A 381 19.23 7.72 -16.90
C PHE A 381 20.29 7.88 -18.00
N LEU A 382 21.32 8.69 -17.73
CA LEU A 382 22.52 8.82 -18.54
C LEU A 382 23.76 8.56 -17.69
N PRO A 383 24.85 8.01 -18.27
CA PRO A 383 26.13 7.94 -17.60
C PRO A 383 26.65 9.31 -17.21
N ASP A 384 27.43 9.41 -16.13
CA ASP A 384 27.94 10.66 -15.58
C ASP A 384 28.61 11.54 -16.64
N VAL A 385 29.37 10.95 -17.58
CA VAL A 385 30.05 11.66 -18.67
C VAL A 385 29.07 12.36 -19.63
N MET A 386 27.81 11.92 -19.72
CA MET A 386 26.79 12.50 -20.57
C MET A 386 25.80 13.40 -19.79
N MET A 387 25.77 13.34 -18.47
CA MET A 387 24.84 14.12 -17.63
C MET A 387 24.88 15.63 -17.87
N PRO A 388 26.05 16.28 -18.12
CA PRO A 388 26.08 17.71 -18.43
C PRO A 388 25.27 18.11 -19.68
N GLU A 389 25.03 17.16 -20.58
CA GLU A 389 24.25 17.39 -21.82
C GLU A 389 22.84 16.79 -21.75
N TYR A 390 22.34 16.43 -20.55
CA TYR A 390 21.05 15.72 -20.39
C TYR A 390 19.91 16.33 -21.18
N ASP A 391 19.64 17.62 -21.01
CA ASP A 391 18.53 18.31 -21.69
C ASP A 391 18.71 18.41 -23.21
N LYS A 392 19.95 18.47 -23.69
CA LYS A 392 20.28 18.46 -25.13
C LYS A 392 20.07 17.08 -25.73
N LEU A 393 20.51 16.03 -25.02
CA LEU A 393 20.48 14.66 -25.50
C LEU A 393 19.08 14.06 -25.43
N TRP A 394 18.28 14.37 -24.40
CA TRP A 394 16.88 13.99 -24.30
C TRP A 394 15.99 14.92 -25.12
N THR A 395 16.08 14.83 -26.46
CA THR A 395 15.20 15.59 -27.35
C THR A 395 13.74 15.13 -27.27
N PRO A 396 12.76 15.99 -27.64
CA PRO A 396 11.35 15.57 -27.68
C PRO A 396 11.10 14.32 -28.53
N GLN A 397 11.82 14.13 -29.61
CA GLN A 397 11.70 12.96 -30.49
C GLN A 397 12.16 11.69 -29.78
N ARG A 398 13.28 11.71 -29.05
CA ARG A 398 13.79 10.58 -28.27
C ARG A 398 12.85 10.24 -27.12
N MET A 399 12.38 11.25 -26.39
CA MET A 399 11.37 11.08 -25.35
C MET A 399 10.12 10.42 -25.92
N GLN A 400 9.61 10.87 -27.06
CA GLN A 400 8.39 10.35 -27.67
C GLN A 400 8.52 8.86 -28.05
N ARG A 401 9.68 8.42 -28.54
CA ARG A 401 9.94 6.99 -28.86
C ARG A 401 9.78 6.10 -27.63
N VAL A 402 10.34 6.52 -26.48
CA VAL A 402 10.22 5.79 -25.21
C VAL A 402 8.75 5.78 -24.73
N ILE A 403 8.09 6.93 -24.79
CA ILE A 403 6.70 7.11 -24.39
C ILE A 403 5.76 6.25 -25.25
N ASP A 404 5.97 6.21 -26.58
CA ASP A 404 5.15 5.40 -27.48
C ASP A 404 5.30 3.91 -27.20
N ALA A 405 6.52 3.44 -26.94
CA ALA A 405 6.77 2.04 -26.54
C ALA A 405 6.08 1.72 -25.21
N ALA A 406 6.19 2.59 -24.21
CA ALA A 406 5.55 2.42 -22.90
C ALA A 406 4.02 2.38 -23.03
N ARG A 407 3.43 3.29 -23.80
CA ARG A 407 2.00 3.35 -24.08
C ARG A 407 1.49 2.08 -24.78
N ALA A 408 2.17 1.66 -25.84
CA ALA A 408 1.78 0.48 -26.62
C ALA A 408 1.76 -0.82 -25.77
N ASN A 409 2.66 -0.92 -24.79
CA ASN A 409 2.78 -2.08 -23.92
C ASN A 409 2.04 -1.93 -22.58
N GLY A 410 1.47 -0.75 -22.29
CA GLY A 410 0.82 -0.42 -21.03
C GLY A 410 1.78 -0.50 -19.84
N VAL A 411 3.04 -0.10 -20.05
CA VAL A 411 4.10 -0.04 -19.05
C VAL A 411 4.06 1.32 -18.37
N ALA A 412 4.11 1.33 -17.04
CA ALA A 412 4.23 2.57 -16.26
C ALA A 412 5.67 3.09 -16.27
N ILE A 413 5.83 4.38 -16.04
CA ILE A 413 7.14 5.03 -15.96
C ILE A 413 7.39 5.49 -14.51
N GLU A 414 8.56 5.15 -13.99
CA GLU A 414 9.00 5.60 -12.68
C GLU A 414 9.41 7.08 -12.69
N ILE A 415 8.99 7.82 -11.67
CA ILE A 415 9.59 9.09 -11.25
C ILE A 415 10.57 8.74 -10.13
N ASN A 416 11.86 8.77 -10.44
CA ASN A 416 12.94 8.28 -9.61
C ASN A 416 13.48 9.38 -8.71
N ASN A 417 13.43 9.16 -7.42
CA ASN A 417 13.83 10.15 -6.42
C ASN A 417 15.37 10.25 -6.27
N ARG A 418 16.08 9.13 -6.43
CA ARG A 418 17.55 9.09 -6.28
C ARG A 418 18.26 9.90 -7.35
N TYR A 419 17.89 9.67 -8.61
CA TYR A 419 18.54 10.32 -9.76
C TYR A 419 17.83 11.61 -10.19
N LYS A 420 16.66 11.91 -9.60
CA LYS A 420 15.80 13.04 -9.96
C LYS A 420 15.46 13.07 -11.46
N ILE A 421 15.02 11.94 -11.95
CA ILE A 421 14.60 11.69 -13.33
C ILE A 421 13.23 11.00 -13.37
N PRO A 422 12.49 11.06 -14.51
CA PRO A 422 12.76 11.87 -15.71
C PRO A 422 12.50 13.36 -15.48
N SER A 423 12.95 14.19 -16.43
CA SER A 423 12.72 15.64 -16.38
C SER A 423 11.23 16.01 -16.44
N LEU A 424 10.90 17.22 -16.01
CA LEU A 424 9.53 17.74 -16.09
C LEU A 424 8.98 17.75 -17.53
N ALA A 425 9.83 18.01 -18.53
CA ALA A 425 9.46 17.96 -19.93
C ALA A 425 8.99 16.56 -20.35
N PHE A 426 9.74 15.53 -19.96
CA PHE A 426 9.37 14.14 -20.21
C PHE A 426 8.05 13.77 -19.50
N VAL A 427 7.90 14.10 -18.22
CA VAL A 427 6.68 13.79 -17.45
C VAL A 427 5.46 14.44 -18.09
N LYS A 428 5.54 15.68 -18.53
CA LYS A 428 4.45 16.38 -19.22
C LYS A 428 4.06 15.71 -20.55
N LEU A 429 5.04 15.32 -21.38
CA LEU A 429 4.79 14.60 -22.63
C LEU A 429 4.17 13.22 -22.36
N ALA A 430 4.71 12.47 -21.41
CA ALA A 430 4.21 11.15 -21.03
C ALA A 430 2.78 11.22 -20.49
N LYS A 431 2.46 12.22 -19.66
CA LYS A 431 1.08 12.49 -19.19
C LYS A 431 0.12 12.73 -20.35
N GLN A 432 0.50 13.58 -21.32
CA GLN A 432 -0.33 13.85 -22.51
C GLN A 432 -0.60 12.56 -23.31
N ALA A 433 0.35 11.63 -23.34
CA ALA A 433 0.21 10.33 -23.97
C ALA A 433 -0.60 9.31 -23.14
N GLY A 434 -1.03 9.66 -21.91
CA GLY A 434 -1.80 8.80 -21.03
C GLY A 434 -0.98 7.76 -20.28
N ILE A 435 0.33 7.93 -20.17
CA ILE A 435 1.22 7.10 -19.36
C ILE A 435 0.83 7.21 -17.89
N LYS A 436 0.95 6.09 -17.17
CA LYS A 436 0.83 6.03 -15.71
C LYS A 436 2.20 6.13 -15.06
N PHE A 437 2.24 6.74 -13.87
CA PHE A 437 3.49 7.00 -13.15
C PHE A 437 3.54 6.26 -11.82
N THR A 438 4.75 5.90 -11.41
CA THR A 438 5.07 5.41 -10.07
C THR A 438 6.08 6.33 -9.41
N CYS A 439 6.07 6.39 -8.08
CA CYS A 439 7.18 6.94 -7.32
C CYS A 439 8.17 5.82 -7.00
N GLY A 440 9.46 6.14 -6.92
CA GLY A 440 10.48 5.19 -6.50
C GLY A 440 11.71 5.89 -5.95
N THR A 441 12.13 5.50 -4.73
CA THR A 441 13.38 6.04 -4.16
C THR A 441 14.62 5.39 -4.73
N ASN A 442 14.55 4.13 -5.17
CA ASN A 442 15.74 3.36 -5.59
C ASN A 442 16.87 3.51 -4.56
N ASN A 443 16.54 3.28 -3.30
CA ASN A 443 17.39 3.62 -2.17
C ASN A 443 18.77 2.96 -2.23
N ALA A 444 19.79 3.70 -1.81
CA ALA A 444 21.16 3.18 -1.67
C ALA A 444 21.40 2.56 -0.28
N GLY A 445 20.69 3.03 0.72
CA GLY A 445 20.74 2.62 2.12
C GLY A 445 19.48 3.04 2.85
N LEU A 446 19.60 3.88 3.87
CA LEU A 446 18.53 4.34 4.75
C LEU A 446 17.67 5.48 4.17
N ASP A 447 17.81 5.81 2.90
CA ASP A 447 17.20 6.93 2.20
C ASP A 447 15.88 6.58 1.48
N MET A 448 15.20 5.52 1.90
CA MET A 448 13.90 5.13 1.33
C MET A 448 12.75 5.98 1.88
N GLY A 449 11.65 6.03 1.12
CA GLY A 449 10.45 6.77 1.45
C GLY A 449 10.55 8.28 1.22
N ARG A 450 9.50 9.01 1.57
CA ARG A 450 9.30 10.46 1.45
C ARG A 450 9.20 11.00 0.01
N ASP A 451 9.77 10.38 -0.98
CA ASP A 451 9.56 10.62 -2.43
C ASP A 451 9.44 12.11 -2.86
N GLU A 452 10.23 13.02 -2.26
CA GLU A 452 10.10 14.47 -2.46
C GLU A 452 10.15 14.88 -3.93
N TYR A 453 11.01 14.22 -4.74
CA TYR A 453 11.09 14.52 -6.16
C TYR A 453 9.81 14.11 -6.89
N CYS A 454 9.27 12.92 -6.58
CA CYS A 454 8.00 12.47 -7.17
C CYS A 454 6.84 13.38 -6.77
N ILE A 455 6.75 13.75 -5.49
CA ILE A 455 5.73 14.68 -4.98
C ILE A 455 5.83 16.03 -5.69
N GLY A 456 7.04 16.56 -5.84
CA GLY A 456 7.28 17.79 -6.61
C GLY A 456 6.86 17.68 -8.09
N MET A 457 7.10 16.51 -8.71
CA MET A 457 6.67 16.26 -10.09
C MET A 457 5.15 16.12 -10.23
N ILE A 458 4.47 15.52 -9.25
CA ILE A 458 3.00 15.48 -9.20
C ILE A 458 2.45 16.90 -9.31
N GLN A 459 2.97 17.83 -8.53
CA GLN A 459 2.54 19.22 -8.52
C GLN A 459 2.94 19.96 -9.82
N ALA A 460 4.23 19.90 -10.20
CA ALA A 460 4.77 20.66 -11.34
C ALA A 460 4.22 20.24 -12.70
N ALA A 461 3.91 18.94 -12.87
CA ALA A 461 3.28 18.42 -14.07
C ALA A 461 1.75 18.40 -13.98
N GLY A 462 1.18 18.72 -12.81
CA GLY A 462 -0.25 18.65 -12.53
C GLY A 462 -0.80 17.23 -12.70
N LEU A 463 -0.04 16.22 -12.28
CA LEU A 463 -0.52 14.83 -12.30
C LEU A 463 -1.73 14.73 -11.39
N ARG A 464 -2.70 13.94 -11.80
CA ARG A 464 -3.90 13.63 -11.00
C ARG A 464 -3.72 12.24 -10.42
N TRP A 465 -4.49 11.89 -9.38
CA TRP A 465 -4.46 10.56 -8.80
C TRP A 465 -4.73 9.44 -9.84
N GLN A 466 -5.52 9.74 -10.89
CA GLN A 466 -5.77 8.82 -12.01
C GLN A 466 -4.52 8.57 -12.87
N ASP A 467 -3.55 9.49 -12.86
CA ASP A 467 -2.31 9.35 -13.61
C ASP A 467 -1.29 8.46 -12.88
N MET A 468 -1.53 8.17 -11.58
CA MET A 468 -0.71 7.28 -10.77
C MET A 468 -1.09 5.82 -10.98
N TRP A 469 -0.07 4.95 -11.01
CA TRP A 469 -0.19 3.52 -11.22
C TRP A 469 -0.38 2.75 -9.92
N LEU A 470 -1.06 1.62 -9.99
CA LEU A 470 -1.12 0.58 -8.95
C LEU A 470 -1.00 -0.81 -9.61
N PRO A 471 -0.51 -1.83 -8.90
CA PRO A 471 -0.41 -3.19 -9.41
C PRO A 471 -1.74 -3.71 -9.95
N ARG A 472 -1.65 -4.41 -11.06
CA ARG A 472 -2.81 -5.04 -11.70
C ARG A 472 -3.21 -6.32 -10.96
N PRO A 473 -4.51 -6.65 -10.95
CA PRO A 473 -4.95 -7.92 -10.37
C PRO A 473 -4.35 -9.12 -11.13
N ASP A 474 -4.40 -10.28 -10.49
CA ASP A 474 -3.99 -11.54 -11.11
C ASP A 474 -4.75 -11.78 -12.42
N GLY A 475 -4.05 -12.35 -13.40
CA GLY A 475 -4.50 -12.50 -14.78
C GLY A 475 -4.21 -11.31 -15.68
N GLN A 476 -3.87 -10.14 -15.12
CA GLN A 476 -3.61 -8.90 -15.86
C GLN A 476 -2.17 -8.37 -15.73
N LYS A 477 -1.31 -8.99 -14.94
CA LYS A 477 0.10 -8.63 -14.80
C LYS A 477 0.84 -8.79 -16.12
N ALA A 478 1.89 -8.02 -16.36
CA ALA A 478 2.63 -8.08 -17.64
C ALA A 478 3.19 -9.50 -17.92
N VAL A 479 3.72 -10.17 -16.89
CA VAL A 479 4.21 -11.56 -16.99
C VAL A 479 3.14 -12.57 -17.37
N GLN A 480 1.86 -12.27 -17.11
CA GLN A 480 0.71 -13.12 -17.45
C GLN A 480 0.16 -12.84 -18.86
N ARG A 481 0.33 -11.61 -19.36
CA ARG A 481 -0.21 -11.17 -20.65
C ARG A 481 0.77 -11.30 -21.81
N LYS A 482 2.08 -11.07 -21.58
CA LYS A 482 3.10 -11.25 -22.62
C LYS A 482 3.45 -12.75 -22.72
N SER A 483 3.23 -13.35 -23.87
CA SER A 483 3.84 -14.63 -24.23
C SER A 483 5.35 -14.46 -24.35
N ARG A 484 6.10 -15.46 -23.93
CA ARG A 484 7.56 -15.52 -24.15
C ARG A 484 7.89 -15.59 -25.63
#